data_d41d6cefb86c46f195e2d644d0457e29
#
_entry.id   d41d6cefb86c46f195e2d644d0457e29
#
_cell.length_a   1.000
_cell.length_b   1.000
_cell.length_c   1.000
_cell.angle_alpha   90.00
_cell.angle_beta   90.00
_cell.angle_gamma   90.00
#
_symmetry.space_group_name_H-M   'P 1'
#
loop_
_entity.id
_entity.type
_entity.pdbx_description
1 polymer ?
#
loop_
_entity_poly.entity_id
_entity_poly.type
_entity_poly.pdbx_seq_one_letter_code
_entity_poly.pdbx_strand_id
1 'polypeptide(L)'
;MTLIDLLVEPFGFEFMVRAMAATTIAAVVCAVLSCWLVLIGWSLMGDAVAHSVLPGVVLAYLVGAPFTLGALVFGLLAVLLIGLVRDHSRVKEDAAIGIVFTSLFALGLVLISVVPSQIDLGHIVFGNVLGVSAGDLWQIGILGAI
;
A
#
# COMPACT_ATOMS: atom_id res chain seq x y z
N MET A 1 -15.68 19.84 -29.06
CA MET A 1 -15.05 18.74 -28.32
C MET A 1 -15.89 17.51 -28.52
N THR A 2 -15.41 16.57 -29.28
CA THR A 2 -16.08 15.28 -29.44
C THR A 2 -15.78 14.38 -28.22
N LEU A 3 -16.65 13.41 -27.97
CA LEU A 3 -16.46 12.45 -26.86
C LEU A 3 -15.12 11.67 -27.01
N ILE A 4 -14.66 11.54 -28.24
CA ILE A 4 -13.38 10.92 -28.59
C ILE A 4 -12.22 11.82 -28.15
N ASP A 5 -12.31 13.15 -28.38
CA ASP A 5 -11.26 14.10 -27.96
C ASP A 5 -11.07 14.04 -26.44
N LEU A 6 -12.16 13.96 -25.67
CA LEU A 6 -12.16 13.91 -24.22
C LEU A 6 -11.51 12.61 -23.66
N LEU A 7 -11.61 11.51 -24.41
CA LEU A 7 -11.00 10.22 -24.06
C LEU A 7 -9.53 10.13 -24.48
N VAL A 8 -9.13 10.80 -25.55
CA VAL A 8 -7.78 10.72 -26.11
C VAL A 8 -6.84 11.78 -25.54
N GLU A 9 -7.38 12.96 -25.20
CA GLU A 9 -6.60 14.08 -24.67
C GLU A 9 -5.73 13.71 -23.43
N PRO A 10 -6.20 12.90 -22.44
CA PRO A 10 -5.38 12.48 -21.30
C PRO A 10 -4.13 11.70 -21.69
N PHE A 11 -4.15 10.95 -22.78
CA PHE A 11 -3.00 10.18 -23.26
C PHE A 11 -1.91 11.04 -23.92
N GLY A 12 -2.19 12.30 -24.18
CA GLY A 12 -1.21 13.28 -24.64
C GLY A 12 -0.24 13.76 -23.54
N PHE A 13 -0.58 13.51 -22.26
CA PHE A 13 0.24 13.93 -21.14
C PHE A 13 1.10 12.77 -20.63
N GLU A 14 2.41 12.94 -20.63
CA GLU A 14 3.36 11.90 -20.21
C GLU A 14 3.13 11.40 -18.77
N PHE A 15 2.82 12.32 -17.85
CA PHE A 15 2.51 11.95 -16.45
C PHE A 15 1.25 11.09 -16.33
N MET A 16 0.25 11.33 -17.17
CA MET A 16 -0.99 10.56 -17.18
C MET A 16 -0.75 9.14 -17.71
N VAL A 17 0.04 9.02 -18.77
CA VAL A 17 0.41 7.69 -19.33
C VAL A 17 1.21 6.90 -18.30
N ARG A 18 2.13 7.52 -17.57
CA ARG A 18 2.89 6.87 -16.48
C ARG A 18 1.96 6.43 -15.34
N ALA A 19 1.05 7.29 -14.92
CA ALA A 19 0.07 6.97 -13.88
C ALA A 19 -0.81 5.78 -14.27
N MET A 20 -1.31 5.77 -15.50
CA MET A 20 -2.13 4.67 -16.03
C MET A 20 -1.33 3.37 -16.15
N ALA A 21 -0.08 3.43 -16.61
CA ALA A 21 0.80 2.27 -16.69
C ALA A 21 1.08 1.69 -15.28
N ALA A 22 1.43 2.54 -14.31
CA ALA A 22 1.67 2.12 -12.92
C ALA A 22 0.44 1.45 -12.33
N THR A 23 -0.73 2.07 -12.48
CA THR A 23 -1.99 1.53 -11.95
C THR A 23 -2.35 0.21 -12.62
N THR A 24 -2.14 0.08 -13.93
CA THR A 24 -2.44 -1.16 -14.65
C THR A 24 -1.52 -2.29 -14.21
N ILE A 25 -0.22 -2.05 -14.09
CA ILE A 25 0.75 -3.05 -13.61
C ILE A 25 0.38 -3.47 -12.18
N ALA A 26 0.15 -2.51 -11.29
CA ALA A 26 -0.25 -2.80 -9.92
C ALA A 26 -1.57 -3.60 -9.87
N ALA A 27 -2.57 -3.24 -10.68
CA ALA A 27 -3.84 -3.94 -10.73
C ALA A 27 -3.69 -5.40 -11.19
N VAL A 28 -2.85 -5.66 -12.20
CA VAL A 28 -2.57 -7.03 -12.68
C VAL A 28 -1.89 -7.86 -11.59
N VAL A 29 -0.86 -7.31 -10.93
CA VAL A 29 -0.16 -7.97 -9.82
C VAL A 29 -1.13 -8.27 -8.68
N CYS A 30 -1.90 -7.28 -8.26
CA CYS A 30 -2.90 -7.45 -7.20
C CYS A 30 -3.97 -8.48 -7.56
N ALA A 31 -4.41 -8.54 -8.83
CA ALA A 31 -5.40 -9.52 -9.28
C ALA A 31 -4.84 -10.95 -9.18
N VAL A 32 -3.61 -11.18 -9.61
CA VAL A 32 -2.96 -12.50 -9.52
C VAL A 32 -2.79 -12.92 -8.05
N LEU A 33 -2.25 -12.02 -7.22
CA LEU A 33 -2.07 -12.27 -5.78
C LEU A 33 -3.41 -12.50 -5.06
N SER A 34 -4.44 -11.74 -5.43
CA SER A 34 -5.79 -11.89 -4.85
C SER A 34 -6.38 -13.27 -5.13
N CYS A 35 -6.22 -13.81 -6.35
CA CYS A 35 -6.66 -15.17 -6.64
C CYS A 35 -6.02 -16.19 -5.70
N TRP A 36 -4.72 -16.07 -5.46
CA TRP A 36 -3.99 -16.95 -4.56
C TRP A 36 -4.42 -16.80 -3.10
N LEU A 37 -4.51 -15.55 -2.61
CA LEU A 37 -4.91 -15.25 -1.24
C LEU A 37 -6.33 -15.73 -0.93
N VAL A 38 -7.26 -15.58 -1.88
CA VAL A 38 -8.64 -16.09 -1.72
C VAL A 38 -8.67 -17.62 -1.64
N LEU A 39 -7.85 -18.32 -2.44
CA LEU A 39 -7.79 -19.80 -2.40
C LEU A 39 -7.29 -20.33 -1.06
N ILE A 40 -6.38 -19.63 -0.38
CA ILE A 40 -5.89 -20.03 0.96
C ILE A 40 -6.74 -19.48 2.11
N GLY A 41 -7.81 -18.73 1.82
CA GLY A 41 -8.70 -18.17 2.84
C GLY A 41 -8.23 -16.83 3.45
N TRP A 42 -7.22 -16.16 2.87
CA TRP A 42 -6.64 -14.92 3.37
C TRP A 42 -7.07 -13.70 2.53
N SER A 43 -8.35 -13.61 2.22
CA SER A 43 -8.89 -12.58 1.32
C SER A 43 -8.62 -11.14 1.77
N LEU A 44 -8.54 -10.88 3.08
CA LEU A 44 -8.29 -9.56 3.66
C LEU A 44 -6.80 -9.22 3.82
N MET A 45 -5.88 -10.16 3.53
CA MET A 45 -4.46 -10.00 3.83
C MET A 45 -3.81 -8.84 3.05
N GLY A 46 -4.17 -8.68 1.78
CA GLY A 46 -3.64 -7.61 0.94
C GLY A 46 -3.97 -6.22 1.48
N ASP A 47 -5.23 -6.02 1.85
CA ASP A 47 -5.72 -4.77 2.42
C ASP A 47 -5.09 -4.51 3.80
N ALA A 48 -5.04 -5.55 4.63
CA ALA A 48 -4.44 -5.48 5.96
C ALA A 48 -2.97 -5.06 5.91
N VAL A 49 -2.17 -5.65 5.03
CA VAL A 49 -0.75 -5.27 4.87
C VAL A 49 -0.62 -3.86 4.33
N ALA A 50 -1.41 -3.48 3.31
CA ALA A 50 -1.36 -2.15 2.71
C ALA A 50 -1.57 -1.02 3.73
N HIS A 51 -2.50 -1.18 4.65
CA HIS A 51 -2.76 -0.18 5.69
C HIS A 51 -1.86 -0.30 6.92
N SER A 52 -1.34 -1.49 7.21
CA SER A 52 -0.41 -1.72 8.34
C SER A 52 0.96 -1.07 8.14
N VAL A 53 1.34 -0.68 6.92
CA VAL A 53 2.62 -0.02 6.65
C VAL A 53 2.64 1.44 7.10
N LEU A 54 1.49 2.04 7.37
CA LEU A 54 1.36 3.45 7.70
C LEU A 54 2.27 3.90 8.85
N PRO A 55 2.28 3.26 10.04
CA PRO A 55 3.17 3.66 11.12
C PRO A 55 4.66 3.55 10.73
N GLY A 56 5.00 2.59 9.88
CA GLY A 56 6.37 2.43 9.37
C GLY A 56 6.81 3.58 8.48
N VAL A 57 5.93 4.07 7.62
CA VAL A 57 6.19 5.24 6.77
C VAL A 57 6.39 6.50 7.62
N VAL A 58 5.54 6.70 8.63
CA VAL A 58 5.66 7.85 9.55
C VAL A 58 6.97 7.79 10.35
N LEU A 59 7.33 6.65 10.88
CA LEU A 59 8.59 6.46 11.61
C LEU A 59 9.81 6.65 10.70
N ALA A 60 9.78 6.15 9.47
CA ALA A 60 10.83 6.38 8.49
C ALA A 60 11.02 7.88 8.21
N TYR A 61 9.92 8.64 8.11
CA TYR A 61 9.96 10.09 7.98
C TYR A 61 10.68 10.76 9.16
N LEU A 62 10.34 10.37 10.40
CA LEU A 62 10.94 10.93 11.62
C LEU A 62 12.44 10.69 11.71
N VAL A 63 12.91 9.54 11.28
CA VAL A 63 14.32 9.13 11.33
C VAL A 63 15.09 9.62 10.09
N GLY A 64 14.40 10.15 9.08
CA GLY A 64 15.01 10.53 7.79
C GLY A 64 15.41 9.34 6.91
N ALA A 65 14.79 8.17 7.14
CA ALA A 65 15.02 6.95 6.36
C ALA A 65 14.10 6.90 5.12
N PRO A 66 14.45 6.11 4.09
CA PRO A 66 13.58 5.90 2.94
C PRO A 66 12.22 5.31 3.36
N PHE A 67 11.14 5.88 2.86
CA PHE A 67 9.76 5.42 3.16
C PHE A 67 9.55 3.94 2.84
N THR A 68 10.18 3.45 1.77
CA THR A 68 10.12 2.05 1.35
C THR A 68 10.63 1.09 2.42
N LEU A 69 11.69 1.46 3.16
CA LEU A 69 12.20 0.63 4.25
C LEU A 69 11.23 0.56 5.42
N GLY A 70 10.64 1.71 5.80
CA GLY A 70 9.60 1.75 6.85
C GLY A 70 8.39 0.90 6.48
N ALA A 71 7.91 1.04 5.24
CA ALA A 71 6.80 0.26 4.71
C ALA A 71 7.12 -1.25 4.72
N LEU A 72 8.32 -1.64 4.26
CA LEU A 72 8.74 -3.04 4.23
C LEU A 72 8.79 -3.65 5.63
N VAL A 73 9.42 -2.97 6.59
CA VAL A 73 9.56 -3.45 7.97
C VAL A 73 8.20 -3.64 8.63
N PHE A 74 7.30 -2.66 8.50
CA PHE A 74 5.97 -2.76 9.09
C PHE A 74 5.04 -3.70 8.34
N GLY A 75 5.18 -3.85 7.03
CA GLY A 75 4.48 -4.87 6.27
C GLY A 75 4.85 -6.29 6.73
N LEU A 76 6.16 -6.57 6.89
CA LEU A 76 6.63 -7.85 7.44
C LEU A 76 6.20 -8.05 8.90
N LEU A 77 6.26 -7.00 9.71
CA LEU A 77 5.79 -7.02 11.09
C LEU A 77 4.30 -7.38 11.17
N ALA A 78 3.48 -6.82 10.30
CA ALA A 78 2.06 -7.13 10.24
C ALA A 78 1.82 -8.61 9.96
N VAL A 79 2.52 -9.18 8.96
CA VAL A 79 2.41 -10.61 8.64
C VAL A 79 2.83 -11.49 9.82
N LEU A 80 3.93 -11.13 10.48
CA LEU A 80 4.41 -11.86 11.67
C LEU A 80 3.41 -11.78 12.82
N LEU A 81 2.86 -10.59 13.10
CA LEU A 81 1.86 -10.42 14.16
C LEU A 81 0.58 -11.19 13.88
N ILE A 82 0.10 -11.18 12.63
CA ILE A 82 -1.07 -11.96 12.21
C ILE A 82 -0.81 -13.45 12.46
N GLY A 83 0.38 -13.96 12.06
CA GLY A 83 0.78 -15.33 12.32
C GLY A 83 0.81 -15.67 13.81
N LEU A 84 1.42 -14.80 14.62
CA LEU A 84 1.48 -14.97 16.08
C LEU A 84 0.09 -15.00 16.73
N VAL A 85 -0.80 -14.08 16.37
CA VAL A 85 -2.17 -14.06 16.91
C VAL A 85 -2.93 -15.31 16.50
N ARG A 86 -2.80 -15.75 15.25
CA ARG A 86 -3.42 -16.96 14.76
C ARG A 86 -2.94 -18.22 15.52
N ASP A 87 -1.62 -18.36 15.68
CA ASP A 87 -1.02 -19.56 16.25
C ASP A 87 -1.23 -19.67 17.77
N HIS A 88 -1.39 -18.54 18.48
CA HIS A 88 -1.55 -18.49 19.93
C HIS A 88 -2.98 -18.23 20.39
N SER A 89 -3.93 -18.07 19.49
CA SER A 89 -5.33 -17.82 19.83
C SER A 89 -6.27 -18.74 19.06
N ARG A 90 -7.51 -18.89 19.58
CA ARG A 90 -8.57 -19.67 18.93
C ARG A 90 -9.46 -18.83 18.02
N VAL A 91 -8.97 -17.65 17.59
CA VAL A 91 -9.71 -16.78 16.69
C VAL A 91 -9.61 -17.25 15.25
N LYS A 92 -10.63 -16.95 14.46
CA LYS A 92 -10.62 -17.20 13.01
C LYS A 92 -9.56 -16.32 12.33
N GLU A 93 -9.01 -16.78 11.22
CA GLU A 93 -7.95 -16.09 10.47
C GLU A 93 -8.32 -14.64 10.13
N ASP A 94 -9.52 -14.40 9.61
CA ASP A 94 -10.01 -13.06 9.29
C ASP A 94 -10.08 -12.14 10.52
N ALA A 95 -10.43 -12.69 11.70
CA ALA A 95 -10.44 -11.92 12.93
C ALA A 95 -9.02 -11.54 13.39
N ALA A 96 -8.05 -12.45 13.26
CA ALA A 96 -6.65 -12.16 13.56
C ALA A 96 -6.10 -11.06 12.63
N ILE A 97 -6.39 -11.15 11.34
CA ILE A 97 -6.04 -10.13 10.35
C ILE A 97 -6.67 -8.78 10.74
N GLY A 98 -7.97 -8.77 11.03
CA GLY A 98 -8.71 -7.55 11.41
C GLY A 98 -8.15 -6.87 12.67
N ILE A 99 -7.81 -7.63 13.71
CA ILE A 99 -7.26 -7.12 14.96
C ILE A 99 -5.89 -6.45 14.72
N VAL A 100 -4.99 -7.14 14.04
CA VAL A 100 -3.63 -6.61 13.77
C VAL A 100 -3.69 -5.40 12.86
N PHE A 101 -4.46 -5.49 11.78
CA PHE A 101 -4.66 -4.39 10.83
C PHE A 101 -5.16 -3.13 11.52
N THR A 102 -6.29 -3.23 12.24
CA THR A 102 -6.89 -2.06 12.90
C THR A 102 -5.97 -1.46 13.96
N SER A 103 -5.23 -2.30 14.69
CA SER A 103 -4.29 -1.85 15.71
C SER A 103 -3.12 -1.08 15.11
N LEU A 104 -2.50 -1.59 14.04
CA LEU A 104 -1.38 -0.92 13.36
C LEU A 104 -1.84 0.34 12.63
N PHE A 105 -3.00 0.29 11.98
CA PHE A 105 -3.56 1.46 11.32
C PHE A 105 -3.88 2.58 12.32
N ALA A 106 -4.52 2.25 13.45
CA ALA A 106 -4.80 3.21 14.51
C ALA A 106 -3.51 3.80 15.09
N LEU A 107 -2.47 2.97 15.29
CA LEU A 107 -1.15 3.44 15.70
C LEU A 107 -0.57 4.44 14.69
N GLY A 108 -0.67 4.16 13.40
CA GLY A 108 -0.25 5.06 12.34
C GLY A 108 -0.96 6.40 12.39
N LEU A 109 -2.28 6.41 12.56
CA LEU A 109 -3.08 7.63 12.68
C LEU A 109 -2.70 8.45 13.93
N VAL A 110 -2.47 7.80 15.06
CA VAL A 110 -2.00 8.47 16.28
C VAL A 110 -0.63 9.10 16.05
N LEU A 111 0.31 8.39 15.43
CA LEU A 111 1.62 8.93 15.09
C LEU A 111 1.51 10.17 14.19
N ILE A 112 0.67 10.12 13.16
CA ILE A 112 0.41 11.27 12.28
C ILE A 112 -0.12 12.47 13.06
N SER A 113 -1.03 12.24 14.01
CA SER A 113 -1.65 13.32 14.78
C SER A 113 -0.70 14.00 15.76
N VAL A 114 0.31 13.27 16.24
CA VAL A 114 1.29 13.78 17.23
C VAL A 114 2.51 14.40 16.56
N VAL A 115 2.86 13.96 15.36
CA VAL A 115 4.05 14.43 14.65
C VAL A 115 3.70 15.71 13.87
N PRO A 116 4.25 16.87 14.26
CA PRO A 116 4.10 18.10 13.48
C PRO A 116 4.91 17.93 12.18
N SER A 117 4.25 17.62 11.10
CA SER A 117 4.89 17.48 9.80
C SER A 117 4.55 18.65 8.89
N GLN A 118 5.54 19.14 8.16
CA GLN A 118 5.37 20.12 7.08
C GLN A 118 4.87 19.47 5.78
N ILE A 119 4.88 18.13 5.74
CA ILE A 119 4.36 17.34 4.64
C ILE A 119 2.92 16.97 4.97
N ASP A 120 2.04 17.14 4.00
CA ASP A 120 0.68 16.66 4.11
C ASP A 120 0.69 15.12 4.13
N LEU A 121 0.73 14.55 5.34
CA LEU A 121 0.71 13.10 5.56
C LEU A 121 -0.61 12.48 5.04
N GLY A 122 -1.64 13.28 4.83
CA GLY A 122 -2.85 12.87 4.13
C GLY A 122 -2.53 12.39 2.70
N HIS A 123 -1.68 13.09 1.97
CA HIS A 123 -1.22 12.65 0.66
C HIS A 123 -0.47 11.32 0.69
N ILE A 124 0.23 11.01 1.78
CA ILE A 124 0.91 9.70 1.93
C ILE A 124 -0.10 8.59 2.18
N VAL A 125 -1.13 8.85 3.00
CA VAL A 125 -2.18 7.87 3.33
C VAL A 125 -3.05 7.55 2.12
N PHE A 126 -3.47 8.59 1.38
CA PHE A 126 -4.36 8.43 0.22
C PHE A 126 -3.60 8.18 -1.08
N GLY A 127 -2.28 8.41 -1.08
CA GLY A 127 -1.43 8.27 -2.25
C GLY A 127 -1.63 9.36 -3.30
N ASN A 128 -0.68 9.48 -4.21
CA ASN A 128 -0.78 10.37 -5.37
C ASN A 128 -0.25 9.65 -6.61
N VAL A 129 -1.15 9.04 -7.36
CA VAL A 129 -0.81 8.29 -8.58
C VAL A 129 -0.24 9.19 -9.67
N LEU A 130 -0.59 10.49 -9.67
CA LEU A 130 -0.14 11.44 -10.70
C LEU A 130 1.33 11.84 -10.53
N GLY A 131 1.93 11.61 -9.35
CA GLY A 131 3.32 11.90 -9.04
C GLY A 131 4.31 10.77 -9.35
N VAL A 132 3.90 9.70 -10.03
CA VAL A 132 4.74 8.53 -10.31
C VAL A 132 5.89 8.91 -11.25
N SER A 133 7.12 8.69 -10.78
CA SER A 133 8.34 8.87 -11.57
C SER A 133 8.62 7.64 -12.47
N ALA A 134 9.50 7.83 -13.46
CA ALA A 134 9.94 6.68 -14.28
C ALA A 134 10.66 5.61 -13.45
N GLY A 135 11.37 6.03 -12.37
CA GLY A 135 12.02 5.09 -11.44
C GLY A 135 11.02 4.22 -10.67
N ASP A 136 9.90 4.81 -10.25
CA ASP A 136 8.85 4.09 -9.54
C ASP A 136 8.19 3.04 -10.43
N LEU A 137 7.97 3.37 -11.72
CA LEU A 137 7.46 2.40 -12.69
C LEU A 137 8.35 1.17 -12.82
N TRP A 138 9.68 1.36 -12.89
CA TRP A 138 10.63 0.27 -12.93
C TRP A 138 10.59 -0.58 -11.65
N GLN A 139 10.51 0.07 -10.48
CA GLN A 139 10.41 -0.63 -9.20
C GLN A 139 9.12 -1.48 -9.14
N ILE A 140 7.98 -0.90 -9.50
CA ILE A 140 6.69 -1.62 -9.52
C ILE A 140 6.74 -2.79 -10.51
N GLY A 141 7.32 -2.59 -11.69
CA GLY A 141 7.46 -3.64 -12.70
C GLY A 141 8.35 -4.80 -12.25
N ILE A 142 9.50 -4.51 -11.66
CA ILE A 142 10.45 -5.52 -11.16
C ILE A 142 9.84 -6.29 -9.99
N LEU A 143 9.30 -5.58 -8.99
CA LEU A 143 8.70 -6.20 -7.81
C LEU A 143 7.46 -7.04 -8.17
N GLY A 144 6.69 -6.61 -9.18
CA GLY A 144 5.53 -7.35 -9.63
C GLY A 144 5.84 -8.58 -10.47
N ALA A 145 7.06 -8.70 -11.00
CA ALA A 145 7.51 -9.83 -11.81
C ALA A 145 8.15 -10.96 -10.98
N ILE A 146 8.44 -10.71 -9.69
CA ILE A 146 9.03 -11.68 -8.74
C ILE A 146 7.91 -12.41 -8.00
#